data_b288a1c094fff65fcf0411ab4b62caf0
#
_entry.id   b288a1c094fff65fcf0411ab4b62caf0
#
_cell.length_a   1.000
_cell.length_b   1.000
_cell.length_c   1.000
_cell.angle_alpha   90.00
_cell.angle_beta   90.00
_cell.angle_gamma   90.00
#
_symmetry.space_group_name_H-M   'P 1'
#
loop_
_entity.id
_entity.type
_entity.pdbx_description
1 polymer ?
#
loop_
_entity_poly.entity_id
_entity_poly.type
_entity_poly.pdbx_seq_one_letter_code
_entity_poly.pdbx_strand_id
1 'polypeptide(L)'
;MSSGKINVSVENIFPLIKKFLYSDHEIFLRELISNATDATLKLKHLSNLGEAKGDIGDPQIEIKIDAENKTLHIIDQGIGMSAEEVEKYINQVAFSGAEEFLEQYKDSAADSGIIGHFGLGFYSAFMVAEKVEIITKSYKDEAAVRWVCDGSPEYTLEADEKVERGTEIILHIDKDSKEFLKESRIKELLNKYNKFMPVPIKFGTKEETLPLAEDAAEDAKAETVTVDNIINNPSPAWTKQPTELAEEDYSSFYRELYPMQFEEPLFNIHLNVDYPFNLTGILYFPKLNNDLNLQKDKIQLYQNQVFVTDNVEGIVPEFLTLLRGVIDSPDIPLNVSRSYLQADGAVKKISNYITRKVGDKLSSLFKKDRAAFEEKWNDIKVVIEYGMLSEDKFYEKAEKFALYPTVNGDFFTFEELKEATKDLQTDK
;
A
#
# COMPACT_ATOMS: atom_id res chain seq x y z
N MET A 1 -13.46 -47.43 -17.42
CA MET A 1 -13.09 -46.16 -16.83
C MET A 1 -12.59 -45.27 -17.98
N SER A 2 -13.24 -44.14 -18.26
CA SER A 2 -12.73 -43.16 -19.19
C SER A 2 -11.94 -42.10 -18.40
N SER A 3 -10.70 -41.85 -18.75
CA SER A 3 -9.91 -40.73 -18.21
C SER A 3 -9.80 -39.67 -19.30
N GLY A 4 -10.01 -38.40 -18.93
CA GLY A 4 -9.90 -37.27 -19.84
C GLY A 4 -9.22 -36.09 -19.12
N LYS A 5 -8.69 -35.14 -19.88
CA LYS A 5 -8.19 -33.87 -19.34
C LYS A 5 -9.35 -32.87 -19.24
N ILE A 6 -9.43 -32.11 -18.14
CA ILE A 6 -10.33 -30.98 -18.04
C ILE A 6 -9.72 -29.88 -18.92
N ASN A 7 -10.47 -29.43 -19.92
CA ASN A 7 -10.07 -28.32 -20.78
C ASN A 7 -10.84 -27.07 -20.34
N VAL A 8 -10.14 -25.95 -20.18
CA VAL A 8 -10.73 -24.64 -19.93
C VAL A 8 -10.73 -23.89 -21.27
N SER A 9 -11.90 -23.53 -21.76
CA SER A 9 -12.01 -22.70 -22.95
C SER A 9 -11.73 -21.24 -22.61
N VAL A 10 -10.78 -20.62 -23.32
CA VAL A 10 -10.42 -19.20 -23.15
C VAL A 10 -11.63 -18.30 -23.38
N GLU A 11 -12.56 -18.67 -24.26
CA GLU A 11 -13.82 -17.97 -24.54
C GLU A 11 -14.66 -17.72 -23.28
N ASN A 12 -14.54 -18.58 -22.27
CA ASN A 12 -15.29 -18.47 -21.03
C ASN A 12 -14.51 -17.73 -19.93
N ILE A 13 -13.19 -17.55 -20.05
CA ILE A 13 -12.35 -16.96 -19.00
C ILE A 13 -12.55 -15.45 -18.92
N PHE A 14 -12.53 -14.73 -20.04
CA PHE A 14 -12.70 -13.27 -20.04
C PHE A 14 -14.03 -12.81 -19.42
N PRO A 15 -15.18 -13.41 -19.77
CA PRO A 15 -16.45 -13.11 -19.10
C PRO A 15 -16.43 -13.42 -17.59
N LEU A 16 -15.73 -14.48 -17.18
CA LEU A 16 -15.60 -14.85 -15.77
C LEU A 16 -14.72 -13.85 -15.01
N ILE A 17 -13.60 -13.44 -15.58
CA ILE A 17 -12.72 -12.42 -15.01
C ILE A 17 -13.51 -11.10 -14.84
N LYS A 18 -14.17 -10.65 -15.90
CA LYS A 18 -14.97 -9.42 -15.92
C LYS A 18 -16.12 -9.43 -14.90
N LYS A 19 -16.73 -10.56 -14.63
CA LYS A 19 -17.94 -10.67 -13.79
C LYS A 19 -17.69 -11.10 -12.35
N PHE A 20 -16.64 -11.87 -12.08
CA PHE A 20 -16.47 -12.56 -10.80
C PHE A 20 -15.14 -12.31 -10.09
N LEU A 21 -14.07 -11.95 -10.80
CA LEU A 21 -12.77 -11.75 -10.18
C LEU A 21 -12.65 -10.39 -9.49
N TYR A 22 -13.24 -9.38 -10.08
CA TYR A 22 -13.16 -8.01 -9.59
C TYR A 22 -14.56 -7.42 -9.47
N SER A 23 -14.97 -7.13 -8.26
CA SER A 23 -16.26 -6.47 -7.96
C SER A 23 -16.26 -4.98 -8.31
N ASP A 24 -15.08 -4.38 -8.45
CA ASP A 24 -14.88 -2.95 -8.70
C ASP A 24 -13.96 -2.74 -9.90
N HIS A 25 -14.46 -2.03 -10.92
CA HIS A 25 -13.71 -1.74 -12.14
C HIS A 25 -12.50 -0.83 -11.89
N GLU A 26 -12.51 -0.02 -10.86
CA GLU A 26 -11.41 0.89 -10.49
C GLU A 26 -10.08 0.17 -10.27
N ILE A 27 -10.12 -1.10 -9.91
CA ILE A 27 -8.95 -1.92 -9.56
C ILE A 27 -8.01 -2.12 -10.75
N PHE A 28 -8.49 -1.98 -12.00
CA PHE A 28 -7.65 -2.14 -13.18
C PHE A 28 -6.37 -1.28 -13.12
N LEU A 29 -6.50 -0.03 -12.68
CA LEU A 29 -5.37 0.88 -12.64
C LEU A 29 -4.32 0.44 -11.61
N ARG A 30 -4.77 -0.01 -10.42
CA ARG A 30 -3.90 -0.58 -9.40
C ARG A 30 -3.13 -1.79 -9.91
N GLU A 31 -3.80 -2.72 -10.57
CA GLU A 31 -3.19 -3.95 -11.08
C GLU A 31 -2.16 -3.67 -12.19
N LEU A 32 -2.47 -2.79 -13.13
CA LEU A 32 -1.54 -2.44 -14.21
C LEU A 32 -0.32 -1.67 -13.69
N ILE A 33 -0.50 -0.75 -12.75
CA ILE A 33 0.61 -0.05 -12.12
C ILE A 33 1.45 -1.00 -11.24
N SER A 34 0.83 -1.98 -10.58
CA SER A 34 1.56 -3.02 -9.84
C SER A 34 2.46 -3.83 -10.78
N ASN A 35 1.96 -4.21 -11.96
CA ASN A 35 2.77 -4.91 -12.97
C ASN A 35 3.94 -4.05 -13.48
N ALA A 36 3.71 -2.76 -13.74
CA ALA A 36 4.74 -1.80 -14.14
C ALA A 36 5.79 -1.61 -13.03
N THR A 37 5.35 -1.58 -11.77
CA THR A 37 6.23 -1.55 -10.60
C THR A 37 7.09 -2.80 -10.52
N ASP A 38 6.51 -3.99 -10.65
CA ASP A 38 7.26 -5.25 -10.64
C ASP A 38 8.29 -5.34 -11.76
N ALA A 39 7.93 -4.89 -12.98
CA ALA A 39 8.86 -4.82 -14.10
C ALA A 39 10.07 -3.91 -13.78
N THR A 40 9.83 -2.81 -13.10
CA THR A 40 10.87 -1.87 -12.67
C THR A 40 11.73 -2.43 -11.54
N LEU A 41 11.12 -3.06 -10.52
CA LEU A 41 11.83 -3.67 -9.41
C LEU A 41 12.70 -4.86 -9.87
N LYS A 42 12.19 -5.69 -10.78
CA LYS A 42 12.96 -6.76 -11.42
C LYS A 42 14.19 -6.22 -12.14
N LEU A 43 14.03 -5.14 -12.90
CA LEU A 43 15.16 -4.50 -13.58
C LEU A 43 16.21 -4.00 -12.58
N LYS A 44 15.79 -3.31 -11.51
CA LYS A 44 16.70 -2.85 -10.46
C LYS A 44 17.45 -4.02 -9.81
N HIS A 45 16.74 -5.13 -9.54
CA HIS A 45 17.36 -6.33 -8.98
C HIS A 45 18.40 -6.94 -9.92
N LEU A 46 18.07 -7.12 -11.20
CA LEU A 46 18.99 -7.65 -12.22
C LEU A 46 20.20 -6.72 -12.44
N SER A 47 20.00 -5.41 -12.36
CA SER A 47 21.10 -4.43 -12.44
C SER A 47 22.05 -4.57 -11.25
N ASN A 48 21.52 -4.73 -10.03
CA ASN A 48 22.33 -4.93 -8.82
C ASN A 48 23.13 -6.26 -8.88
N LEU A 49 22.63 -7.29 -9.56
CA LEU A 49 23.34 -8.54 -9.81
C LEU A 49 24.33 -8.43 -10.98
N GLY A 50 24.32 -7.34 -11.75
CA GLY A 50 25.14 -7.17 -12.96
C GLY A 50 24.61 -7.94 -14.17
N GLU A 51 23.40 -8.46 -14.13
CA GLU A 51 22.76 -9.20 -15.23
C GLU A 51 22.09 -8.25 -16.24
N ALA A 52 21.56 -7.12 -15.80
CA ALA A 52 21.13 -6.04 -16.68
C ALA A 52 22.31 -5.09 -16.95
N LYS A 53 22.76 -5.03 -18.21
CA LYS A 53 23.90 -4.22 -18.62
C LYS A 53 23.50 -2.77 -18.89
N GLY A 54 24.42 -1.87 -18.57
CA GLY A 54 24.26 -0.41 -18.81
C GLY A 54 23.60 0.33 -17.65
N ASP A 55 23.51 1.63 -17.81
CA ASP A 55 22.82 2.50 -16.85
C ASP A 55 21.30 2.33 -17.01
N ILE A 56 20.62 2.01 -15.92
CA ILE A 56 19.16 1.90 -15.92
C ILE A 56 18.47 3.25 -15.71
N GLY A 57 19.22 4.30 -15.32
CA GLY A 57 18.68 5.60 -14.96
C GLY A 57 17.79 5.56 -13.72
N ASP A 58 16.90 6.56 -13.60
CA ASP A 58 15.89 6.64 -12.56
C ASP A 58 14.51 6.24 -13.16
N PRO A 59 14.20 4.95 -13.25
CA PRO A 59 12.99 4.51 -13.91
C PRO A 59 11.75 4.94 -13.15
N GLN A 60 10.77 5.46 -13.90
CA GLN A 60 9.47 5.87 -13.42
C GLN A 60 8.36 5.27 -14.26
N ILE A 61 7.14 5.30 -13.72
CA ILE A 61 5.91 4.91 -14.42
C ILE A 61 5.23 6.21 -14.86
N GLU A 62 4.85 6.30 -16.13
CA GLU A 62 4.14 7.47 -16.66
C GLU A 62 2.71 7.08 -17.04
N ILE A 63 1.74 7.89 -16.62
CA ILE A 63 0.32 7.75 -16.97
C ILE A 63 -0.04 8.90 -17.89
N LYS A 64 -0.65 8.58 -19.05
CA LYS A 64 -1.13 9.57 -20.02
C LYS A 64 -2.56 9.30 -20.44
N ILE A 65 -3.34 10.35 -20.64
CA ILE A 65 -4.68 10.30 -21.21
C ILE A 65 -4.63 10.98 -22.59
N ASP A 66 -5.07 10.27 -23.61
CA ASP A 66 -5.37 10.83 -24.91
C ASP A 66 -6.89 10.85 -25.08
N ALA A 67 -7.48 12.02 -24.83
CA ALA A 67 -8.92 12.19 -24.88
C ALA A 67 -9.47 12.15 -26.32
N GLU A 68 -8.66 12.51 -27.32
CA GLU A 68 -9.07 12.51 -28.74
C GLU A 68 -9.20 11.08 -29.26
N ASN A 69 -8.19 10.24 -28.99
CA ASN A 69 -8.15 8.83 -29.34
C ASN A 69 -8.87 7.93 -28.32
N LYS A 70 -9.35 8.50 -27.21
CA LYS A 70 -10.00 7.80 -26.09
C LYS A 70 -9.14 6.69 -25.52
N THR A 71 -7.86 6.94 -25.34
CA THR A 71 -6.92 5.98 -24.79
C THR A 71 -6.33 6.45 -23.45
N LEU A 72 -6.07 5.47 -22.60
CA LEU A 72 -5.29 5.62 -21.37
C LEU A 72 -4.01 4.80 -21.52
N HIS A 73 -2.87 5.42 -21.26
CA HIS A 73 -1.57 4.81 -21.41
C HIS A 73 -0.91 4.62 -20.06
N ILE A 74 -0.33 3.44 -19.81
CA ILE A 74 0.50 3.12 -18.68
C ILE A 74 1.87 2.71 -19.24
N ILE A 75 2.90 3.50 -18.93
CA ILE A 75 4.23 3.37 -19.51
C ILE A 75 5.23 3.12 -18.40
N ASP A 76 5.98 2.01 -18.45
CA ASP A 76 7.09 1.73 -17.56
C ASP A 76 8.43 1.67 -18.31
N GLN A 77 9.50 1.85 -17.56
CA GLN A 77 10.88 1.74 -18.03
C GLN A 77 11.56 0.48 -17.42
N GLY A 78 10.75 -0.54 -17.09
CA GLY A 78 11.17 -1.79 -16.49
C GLY A 78 11.90 -2.73 -17.44
N ILE A 79 11.89 -4.02 -17.12
CA ILE A 79 12.61 -5.05 -17.91
C ILE A 79 12.05 -5.22 -19.31
N GLY A 80 10.82 -4.80 -19.60
CA GLY A 80 10.12 -5.11 -20.85
C GLY A 80 9.96 -6.61 -21.10
N MET A 81 9.52 -6.96 -22.31
CA MET A 81 9.30 -8.37 -22.72
C MET A 81 9.77 -8.59 -24.14
N SER A 82 10.30 -9.78 -24.42
CA SER A 82 10.51 -10.30 -25.77
C SER A 82 9.20 -10.88 -26.34
N ALA A 83 9.18 -11.25 -27.64
CA ALA A 83 8.04 -11.91 -28.26
C ALA A 83 7.66 -13.22 -27.52
N GLU A 84 8.66 -14.03 -27.16
CA GLU A 84 8.45 -15.28 -26.44
C GLU A 84 7.91 -15.02 -25.01
N GLU A 85 8.39 -13.98 -24.34
CA GLU A 85 7.92 -13.58 -23.03
C GLU A 85 6.48 -13.05 -23.08
N VAL A 86 6.09 -12.32 -24.12
CA VAL A 86 4.68 -11.91 -24.34
C VAL A 86 3.78 -13.14 -24.53
N GLU A 87 4.19 -14.10 -25.34
CA GLU A 87 3.41 -15.34 -25.53
C GLU A 87 3.29 -16.13 -24.21
N LYS A 88 4.33 -16.14 -23.39
CA LYS A 88 4.37 -16.87 -22.14
C LYS A 88 3.57 -16.19 -21.02
N TYR A 89 3.72 -14.87 -20.83
CA TYR A 89 3.19 -14.15 -19.66
C TYR A 89 1.88 -13.43 -19.93
N ILE A 90 1.58 -13.10 -21.20
CA ILE A 90 0.36 -12.41 -21.58
C ILE A 90 -0.70 -13.38 -22.14
N ASN A 91 -0.29 -14.37 -22.94
CA ASN A 91 -1.24 -15.28 -23.57
C ASN A 91 -1.57 -16.53 -22.70
N GLN A 92 -0.84 -16.77 -21.61
CA GLN A 92 -1.14 -17.85 -20.69
C GLN A 92 -1.81 -17.29 -19.42
N VAL A 93 -3.13 -17.44 -19.34
CA VAL A 93 -3.92 -16.97 -18.17
C VAL A 93 -3.47 -17.69 -16.90
N ALA A 94 -3.33 -16.94 -15.82
CA ALA A 94 -2.88 -17.41 -14.50
C ALA A 94 -1.44 -17.95 -14.50
N PHE A 95 -0.59 -17.50 -15.42
CA PHE A 95 0.84 -17.72 -15.38
C PHE A 95 1.56 -16.46 -14.85
N SER A 96 2.27 -16.59 -13.73
CA SER A 96 2.90 -15.45 -13.07
C SER A 96 4.41 -15.38 -13.37
N GLY A 97 4.81 -14.41 -14.18
CA GLY A 97 6.23 -14.08 -14.36
C GLY A 97 6.91 -13.50 -13.09
N ALA A 98 6.12 -13.09 -12.11
CA ALA A 98 6.61 -12.65 -10.81
C ALA A 98 7.00 -13.86 -9.94
N GLU A 99 6.17 -14.92 -9.89
CA GLU A 99 6.49 -16.15 -9.17
C GLU A 99 7.72 -16.85 -9.76
N GLU A 100 7.81 -16.95 -11.09
CA GLU A 100 8.98 -17.53 -11.75
C GLU A 100 10.27 -16.77 -11.41
N PHE A 101 10.21 -15.44 -11.37
CA PHE A 101 11.33 -14.59 -10.97
C PHE A 101 11.73 -14.84 -9.52
N LEU A 102 10.77 -14.90 -8.60
CA LEU A 102 11.02 -15.17 -7.19
C LEU A 102 11.62 -16.58 -6.96
N GLU A 103 11.19 -17.58 -7.72
CA GLU A 103 11.77 -18.92 -7.67
C GLU A 103 13.20 -18.94 -8.19
N GLN A 104 13.47 -18.25 -9.31
CA GLN A 104 14.80 -18.18 -9.93
C GLN A 104 15.82 -17.47 -9.02
N TYR A 105 15.41 -16.41 -8.33
CA TYR A 105 16.28 -15.57 -7.49
C TYR A 105 16.00 -15.75 -6.00
N LYS A 106 15.55 -16.93 -5.57
CA LYS A 106 15.05 -17.21 -4.22
C LYS A 106 15.97 -16.75 -3.08
N ASP A 107 17.29 -16.86 -3.28
CA ASP A 107 18.27 -16.51 -2.25
C ASP A 107 18.58 -15.00 -2.19
N SER A 108 18.22 -14.22 -3.22
CA SER A 108 18.53 -12.80 -3.34
C SER A 108 17.31 -11.90 -3.51
N ALA A 109 16.16 -12.46 -3.86
CA ALA A 109 14.93 -11.72 -4.15
C ALA A 109 13.92 -11.70 -2.99
N ALA A 110 14.25 -12.27 -1.83
CA ALA A 110 13.36 -12.32 -0.68
C ALA A 110 12.84 -10.92 -0.26
N ASP A 111 13.69 -9.89 -0.41
CA ASP A 111 13.38 -8.49 -0.09
C ASP A 111 13.11 -7.64 -1.35
N SER A 112 12.82 -8.26 -2.50
CA SER A 112 12.66 -7.54 -3.76
C SER A 112 11.42 -6.67 -3.85
N GLY A 113 10.47 -6.83 -2.92
CA GLY A 113 9.21 -6.07 -2.90
C GLY A 113 8.25 -6.39 -4.05
N ILE A 114 8.45 -7.52 -4.75
CA ILE A 114 7.59 -7.98 -5.87
C ILE A 114 6.15 -8.15 -5.38
N ILE A 115 5.20 -7.63 -6.16
CA ILE A 115 3.80 -7.48 -5.79
C ILE A 115 2.92 -8.57 -6.39
N GLY A 116 3.18 -8.94 -7.66
CA GLY A 116 2.34 -9.85 -8.45
C GLY A 116 2.54 -11.32 -8.09
N HIS A 117 1.44 -12.07 -7.91
CA HIS A 117 1.49 -13.51 -7.60
C HIS A 117 0.61 -14.36 -8.51
N PHE A 118 -0.52 -13.85 -9.01
CA PHE A 118 -1.56 -14.69 -9.60
C PHE A 118 -1.60 -14.74 -11.13
N GLY A 119 -0.83 -13.89 -11.83
CA GLY A 119 -0.84 -13.82 -13.30
C GLY A 119 -2.20 -13.42 -13.90
N LEU A 120 -3.05 -12.73 -13.15
CA LEU A 120 -4.39 -12.33 -13.56
C LEU A 120 -4.59 -10.82 -13.63
N GLY A 121 -3.72 -10.04 -13.00
CA GLY A 121 -3.87 -8.57 -12.87
C GLY A 121 -3.95 -7.85 -14.22
N PHE A 122 -3.17 -8.29 -15.22
CA PHE A 122 -3.20 -7.71 -16.56
C PHE A 122 -4.60 -7.74 -17.20
N TYR A 123 -5.33 -8.84 -17.02
CA TYR A 123 -6.63 -9.00 -17.65
C TYR A 123 -7.71 -8.07 -17.08
N SER A 124 -7.46 -7.39 -15.97
CA SER A 124 -8.33 -6.32 -15.48
C SER A 124 -8.46 -5.15 -16.45
N ALA A 125 -7.50 -4.98 -17.38
CA ALA A 125 -7.55 -4.02 -18.47
C ALA A 125 -8.84 -4.14 -19.30
N PHE A 126 -9.30 -5.36 -19.55
CA PHE A 126 -10.52 -5.63 -20.34
C PHE A 126 -11.84 -5.32 -19.59
N MET A 127 -11.76 -4.92 -18.33
CA MET A 127 -12.95 -4.45 -17.59
C MET A 127 -13.38 -3.05 -18.04
N VAL A 128 -12.44 -2.27 -18.58
CA VAL A 128 -12.64 -0.85 -18.94
C VAL A 128 -12.30 -0.53 -20.39
N ALA A 129 -11.67 -1.46 -21.09
CA ALA A 129 -11.21 -1.27 -22.46
C ALA A 129 -11.89 -2.26 -23.41
N GLU A 130 -12.26 -1.78 -24.60
CA GLU A 130 -12.74 -2.60 -25.73
C GLU A 130 -11.58 -3.19 -26.55
N LYS A 131 -10.38 -2.62 -26.43
CA LYS A 131 -9.15 -3.10 -27.06
C LYS A 131 -7.96 -2.73 -26.19
N VAL A 132 -7.00 -3.62 -26.08
CA VAL A 132 -5.73 -3.41 -25.34
C VAL A 132 -4.57 -3.65 -26.30
N GLU A 133 -3.60 -2.73 -26.28
CA GLU A 133 -2.33 -2.87 -26.99
C GLU A 133 -1.18 -2.88 -25.99
N ILE A 134 -0.16 -3.70 -26.23
CA ILE A 134 1.11 -3.72 -25.49
C ILE A 134 2.21 -3.46 -26.49
N ILE A 135 2.99 -2.42 -26.27
CA ILE A 135 4.22 -2.14 -27.02
C ILE A 135 5.38 -2.32 -26.04
N THR A 136 6.23 -3.32 -26.30
CA THR A 136 7.26 -3.67 -25.33
C THR A 136 8.60 -4.00 -25.96
N LYS A 137 9.68 -3.65 -25.25
CA LYS A 137 11.05 -4.01 -25.60
C LYS A 137 11.78 -4.53 -24.38
N SER A 138 12.29 -5.75 -24.47
CA SER A 138 13.08 -6.40 -23.42
C SER A 138 14.38 -5.62 -23.11
N TYR A 139 14.86 -5.72 -21.87
CA TYR A 139 16.22 -5.28 -21.47
C TYR A 139 17.32 -6.12 -22.14
N LYS A 140 16.96 -7.28 -22.66
CA LYS A 140 17.80 -8.08 -23.54
C LYS A 140 17.86 -7.40 -24.91
N ASP A 141 18.93 -7.61 -25.65
CA ASP A 141 19.09 -7.01 -26.99
C ASP A 141 18.23 -7.74 -28.04
N GLU A 142 16.90 -7.63 -27.90
CA GLU A 142 15.90 -8.26 -28.75
C GLU A 142 15.01 -7.20 -29.40
N ALA A 143 14.33 -7.56 -30.52
CA ALA A 143 13.42 -6.67 -31.21
C ALA A 143 12.21 -6.32 -30.35
N ALA A 144 11.74 -5.07 -30.47
CA ALA A 144 10.49 -4.66 -29.86
C ALA A 144 9.30 -5.32 -30.55
N VAL A 145 8.21 -5.52 -29.80
CA VAL A 145 6.99 -6.12 -30.31
C VAL A 145 5.74 -5.35 -29.90
N ARG A 146 4.72 -5.43 -30.72
CA ARG A 146 3.37 -4.92 -30.47
C ARG A 146 2.41 -6.11 -30.41
N TRP A 147 1.71 -6.23 -29.31
CA TRP A 147 0.61 -7.18 -29.09
C TRP A 147 -0.70 -6.42 -29.04
N VAL A 148 -1.75 -6.96 -29.67
CA VAL A 148 -3.10 -6.34 -29.70
C VAL A 148 -4.16 -7.40 -29.52
N CYS A 149 -5.15 -7.12 -28.64
CA CYS A 149 -6.32 -7.97 -28.41
C CYS A 149 -7.55 -7.10 -28.10
N ASP A 150 -8.70 -7.50 -28.63
CA ASP A 150 -10.00 -6.86 -28.40
C ASP A 150 -10.86 -7.55 -27.34
N GLY A 151 -10.24 -8.42 -26.54
CA GLY A 151 -10.95 -9.22 -25.52
C GLY A 151 -11.58 -10.50 -26.08
N SER A 152 -11.40 -10.81 -27.39
CA SER A 152 -11.65 -12.12 -27.96
C SER A 152 -10.49 -13.07 -27.63
N PRO A 153 -10.60 -14.39 -27.90
CA PRO A 153 -9.49 -15.34 -27.76
C PRO A 153 -8.34 -15.08 -28.73
N GLU A 154 -8.53 -14.23 -29.73
CA GLU A 154 -7.56 -13.95 -30.77
C GLU A 154 -6.72 -12.71 -30.41
N TYR A 155 -5.45 -12.75 -30.77
CA TYR A 155 -4.51 -11.63 -30.65
C TYR A 155 -3.65 -11.52 -31.89
N THR A 156 -3.04 -10.35 -32.08
CA THR A 156 -1.96 -10.17 -33.07
C THR A 156 -0.67 -9.83 -32.34
N LEU A 157 0.45 -10.36 -32.85
CA LEU A 157 1.80 -10.07 -32.36
C LEU A 157 2.68 -9.73 -33.55
N GLU A 158 3.24 -8.53 -33.61
CA GLU A 158 4.06 -8.05 -34.72
C GLU A 158 5.28 -7.31 -34.21
N ALA A 159 6.30 -7.12 -35.06
CA ALA A 159 7.46 -6.31 -34.72
C ALA A 159 7.07 -4.84 -34.56
N ASP A 160 7.73 -4.14 -33.63
CA ASP A 160 7.54 -2.69 -33.38
C ASP A 160 8.90 -1.96 -33.44
N GLU A 161 8.86 -0.66 -33.66
CA GLU A 161 10.06 0.21 -33.77
C GLU A 161 10.47 0.85 -32.44
N LYS A 162 9.88 0.44 -31.29
CA LYS A 162 10.22 0.96 -29.99
C LYS A 162 11.72 0.80 -29.69
N VAL A 163 12.41 1.89 -29.44
CA VAL A 163 13.86 1.92 -29.22
C VAL A 163 14.21 1.65 -27.74
N GLU A 164 13.48 2.25 -26.84
CA GLU A 164 13.77 2.17 -25.40
C GLU A 164 13.14 0.92 -24.77
N ARG A 165 13.84 0.32 -23.79
CA ARG A 165 13.29 -0.79 -23.02
C ARG A 165 12.07 -0.37 -22.21
N GLY A 166 11.27 -1.32 -21.80
CA GLY A 166 10.08 -1.14 -20.97
C GLY A 166 8.82 -1.44 -21.76
N THR A 167 7.69 -1.22 -21.12
CA THR A 167 6.38 -1.58 -21.66
C THR A 167 5.46 -0.38 -21.66
N GLU A 168 4.70 -0.21 -22.73
CA GLU A 168 3.55 0.70 -22.82
C GLU A 168 2.29 -0.13 -23.02
N ILE A 169 1.33 0.01 -22.10
CA ILE A 169 -0.01 -0.56 -22.22
C ILE A 169 -0.96 0.55 -22.62
N ILE A 170 -1.67 0.35 -23.74
CA ILE A 170 -2.63 1.30 -24.29
C ILE A 170 -4.03 0.69 -24.17
N LEU A 171 -4.87 1.33 -23.37
CA LEU A 171 -6.26 0.97 -23.17
C LEU A 171 -7.17 1.81 -24.03
N HIS A 172 -7.84 1.23 -25.02
CA HIS A 172 -8.92 1.87 -25.75
C HIS A 172 -10.20 1.80 -24.92
N ILE A 173 -10.50 2.90 -24.23
CA ILE A 173 -11.55 2.95 -23.21
C ILE A 173 -12.93 2.74 -23.83
N ASP A 174 -13.69 1.80 -23.30
CA ASP A 174 -15.02 1.47 -23.77
C ASP A 174 -16.06 2.59 -23.47
N LYS A 175 -17.27 2.43 -24.02
CA LYS A 175 -18.31 3.48 -23.92
C LYS A 175 -18.86 3.67 -22.52
N ASP A 176 -18.80 2.62 -21.69
CA ASP A 176 -19.37 2.62 -20.35
C ASP A 176 -18.34 3.12 -19.32
N SER A 177 -17.05 3.12 -19.69
CA SER A 177 -15.91 3.43 -18.84
C SER A 177 -15.29 4.82 -19.11
N LYS A 178 -16.00 5.72 -19.79
CA LYS A 178 -15.51 7.07 -20.17
C LYS A 178 -15.04 7.95 -19.01
N GLU A 179 -15.44 7.63 -17.78
CA GLU A 179 -14.96 8.34 -16.60
C GLU A 179 -13.44 8.26 -16.45
N PHE A 180 -12.80 7.17 -16.90
CA PHE A 180 -11.36 6.97 -16.84
C PHE A 180 -10.56 7.76 -17.91
N LEU A 181 -11.22 8.52 -18.76
CA LEU A 181 -10.61 9.54 -19.62
C LEU A 181 -10.55 10.93 -18.97
N LYS A 182 -11.01 11.06 -17.74
CA LYS A 182 -10.96 12.34 -16.98
C LYS A 182 -9.74 12.35 -16.06
N GLU A 183 -8.91 13.37 -16.17
CA GLU A 183 -7.73 13.54 -15.31
C GLU A 183 -8.07 13.51 -13.80
N SER A 184 -9.18 14.17 -13.41
CA SER A 184 -9.61 14.18 -12.02
C SER A 184 -9.91 12.78 -11.48
N ARG A 185 -10.50 11.90 -12.31
CA ARG A 185 -10.83 10.53 -11.94
C ARG A 185 -9.58 9.67 -11.82
N ILE A 186 -8.67 9.76 -12.78
CA ILE A 186 -7.38 9.04 -12.71
C ILE A 186 -6.57 9.50 -11.49
N LYS A 187 -6.49 10.81 -11.24
CA LYS A 187 -5.82 11.35 -10.06
C LYS A 187 -6.41 10.84 -8.74
N GLU A 188 -7.74 10.76 -8.66
CA GLU A 188 -8.43 10.18 -7.49
C GLU A 188 -8.01 8.72 -7.27
N LEU A 189 -8.01 7.89 -8.33
CA LEU A 189 -7.63 6.49 -8.25
C LEU A 189 -6.16 6.29 -7.89
N LEU A 190 -5.27 7.08 -8.50
CA LEU A 190 -3.85 7.05 -8.19
C LEU A 190 -3.59 7.39 -6.72
N ASN A 191 -4.26 8.41 -6.18
CA ASN A 191 -4.16 8.77 -4.77
C ASN A 191 -4.76 7.70 -3.84
N LYS A 192 -5.82 7.01 -4.27
CA LYS A 192 -6.48 5.96 -3.48
C LYS A 192 -5.64 4.68 -3.39
N TYR A 193 -5.14 4.21 -4.52
CA TYR A 193 -4.55 2.87 -4.64
C TYR A 193 -3.02 2.85 -4.75
N ASN A 194 -2.42 3.92 -5.28
CA ASN A 194 -1.01 3.93 -5.67
C ASN A 194 -0.17 4.98 -4.95
N LYS A 195 -0.74 5.63 -3.92
CA LYS A 195 -0.13 6.76 -3.21
C LYS A 195 1.27 6.47 -2.67
N PHE A 196 1.57 5.24 -2.32
CA PHE A 196 2.83 4.84 -1.70
C PHE A 196 3.60 3.77 -2.47
N MET A 197 3.26 3.56 -3.75
CA MET A 197 3.99 2.61 -4.61
C MET A 197 5.49 2.92 -4.63
N PRO A 198 6.38 1.89 -4.62
CA PRO A 198 7.83 2.07 -4.47
C PRO A 198 8.55 2.59 -5.72
N VAL A 199 7.83 2.88 -6.80
CA VAL A 199 8.34 3.48 -8.03
C VAL A 199 7.62 4.80 -8.25
N PRO A 200 8.34 5.89 -8.62
CA PRO A 200 7.71 7.18 -8.92
C PRO A 200 6.67 7.06 -10.03
N ILE A 201 5.50 7.67 -9.84
CA ILE A 201 4.41 7.69 -10.81
C ILE A 201 4.22 9.12 -11.28
N LYS A 202 4.54 9.36 -12.54
CA LYS A 202 4.35 10.63 -13.23
C LYS A 202 2.96 10.71 -13.81
N PHE A 203 2.21 11.74 -13.46
CA PHE A 203 0.93 12.07 -14.10
C PHE A 203 0.85 13.57 -14.41
N GLY A 204 1.15 13.91 -15.66
CA GLY A 204 1.24 15.28 -16.13
C GLY A 204 2.47 16.02 -15.63
N THR A 205 2.39 17.35 -15.64
CA THR A 205 3.43 18.27 -15.18
C THR A 205 2.88 19.27 -14.17
N LYS A 206 3.74 19.88 -13.38
CA LYS A 206 3.41 20.99 -12.47
C LYS A 206 4.39 22.13 -12.62
N GLU A 207 3.94 23.32 -12.28
CA GLU A 207 4.83 24.47 -12.14
C GLU A 207 5.44 24.47 -10.73
N GLU A 208 6.75 24.63 -10.65
CA GLU A 208 7.48 24.73 -9.39
C GLU A 208 8.30 26.01 -9.38
N THR A 209 8.14 26.78 -8.31
CA THR A 209 8.91 28.02 -8.13
C THR A 209 10.22 27.68 -7.43
N LEU A 210 11.34 27.90 -8.13
CA LEU A 210 12.66 27.67 -7.56
C LEU A 210 12.92 28.66 -6.42
N PRO A 211 13.50 28.20 -5.29
CA PRO A 211 13.89 29.09 -4.22
C PRO A 211 14.94 30.07 -4.73
N LEU A 212 14.82 31.34 -4.33
CA LEU A 212 15.84 32.32 -4.60
C LEU A 212 17.17 31.95 -3.92
N ALA A 213 18.30 32.18 -4.58
CA ALA A 213 19.61 32.03 -3.97
C ALA A 213 19.72 32.90 -2.72
N GLU A 214 20.44 32.45 -1.67
CA GLU A 214 20.60 33.20 -0.40
C GLU A 214 21.15 34.62 -0.58
N ASP A 215 21.84 34.88 -1.69
CA ASP A 215 22.45 36.16 -2.09
C ASP A 215 21.68 36.86 -3.21
N ALA A 216 20.43 36.45 -3.49
CA ALA A 216 19.63 37.09 -4.52
C ALA A 216 19.29 38.56 -4.15
N ALA A 217 19.27 39.45 -5.15
CA ALA A 217 18.89 40.84 -4.96
C ALA A 217 17.42 40.95 -4.45
N GLU A 218 17.11 42.01 -3.66
CA GLU A 218 15.78 42.20 -3.09
C GLU A 218 14.63 42.24 -4.12
N ASP A 219 14.95 42.57 -5.38
CA ASP A 219 14.01 42.60 -6.51
C ASP A 219 14.01 41.33 -7.37
N ALA A 220 14.75 40.29 -6.98
CA ALA A 220 14.82 39.04 -7.74
C ALA A 220 13.48 38.34 -7.73
N LYS A 221 12.95 38.02 -8.91
CA LYS A 221 11.75 37.17 -9.06
C LYS A 221 12.17 35.73 -9.08
N ALA A 222 11.49 34.92 -8.28
CA ALA A 222 11.66 33.48 -8.33
C ALA A 222 11.31 32.93 -9.73
N GLU A 223 12.17 32.08 -10.27
CA GLU A 223 11.95 31.43 -11.56
C GLU A 223 10.95 30.29 -11.39
N THR A 224 9.96 30.22 -12.28
CA THR A 224 9.02 29.12 -12.32
C THR A 224 9.41 28.16 -13.44
N VAL A 225 9.64 26.90 -13.09
CA VAL A 225 9.98 25.84 -14.04
C VAL A 225 8.88 24.80 -14.08
N THR A 226 8.68 24.20 -15.25
CA THR A 226 7.75 23.09 -15.41
C THR A 226 8.50 21.79 -15.13
N VAL A 227 8.05 21.03 -14.15
CA VAL A 227 8.63 19.75 -13.75
C VAL A 227 7.61 18.62 -13.86
N ASP A 228 8.08 17.38 -13.90
CA ASP A 228 7.21 16.23 -13.86
C ASP A 228 6.38 16.20 -12.56
N ASN A 229 5.09 15.94 -12.68
CA ASN A 229 4.23 15.83 -11.53
C ASN A 229 4.23 14.39 -11.01
N ILE A 230 5.12 14.09 -10.06
CA ILE A 230 5.13 12.81 -9.34
C ILE A 230 4.05 12.86 -8.28
N ILE A 231 3.10 11.93 -8.33
CA ILE A 231 1.88 11.97 -7.53
C ILE A 231 1.92 11.08 -6.29
N ASN A 232 2.90 10.18 -6.19
CA ASN A 232 3.04 9.24 -5.08
C ASN A 232 4.29 9.54 -4.25
N ASN A 233 4.35 8.96 -3.06
CA ASN A 233 5.52 8.96 -2.19
C ASN A 233 6.17 7.56 -2.19
N PRO A 234 7.26 7.34 -2.94
CA PRO A 234 7.88 6.02 -3.06
C PRO A 234 8.61 5.55 -1.79
N SER A 235 8.89 6.47 -0.85
CA SER A 235 9.62 6.17 0.39
C SER A 235 8.90 6.73 1.61
N PRO A 236 7.71 6.19 1.93
CA PRO A 236 6.92 6.66 3.05
C PRO A 236 7.59 6.32 4.40
N ALA A 237 7.22 7.06 5.44
CA ALA A 237 7.88 6.98 6.75
C ALA A 237 7.90 5.57 7.34
N TRP A 238 6.88 4.74 7.11
CA TRP A 238 6.84 3.38 7.70
C TRP A 238 7.84 2.39 7.09
N THR A 239 8.45 2.69 5.94
CA THR A 239 9.47 1.83 5.31
C THR A 239 10.87 2.12 5.86
N LYS A 240 11.03 3.19 6.63
CA LYS A 240 12.31 3.60 7.24
C LYS A 240 12.48 2.96 8.62
N GLN A 241 13.73 2.89 9.09
CA GLN A 241 13.98 2.46 10.46
C GLN A 241 13.53 3.53 11.45
N PRO A 242 13.00 3.15 12.63
CA PRO A 242 12.61 4.12 13.66
C PRO A 242 13.73 5.09 14.08
N THR A 243 14.97 4.66 13.95
CA THR A 243 16.17 5.46 14.28
C THR A 243 16.51 6.54 13.25
N GLU A 244 15.91 6.46 12.07
CA GLU A 244 16.10 7.41 10.97
C GLU A 244 15.06 8.52 10.98
N LEU A 245 14.05 8.43 11.86
CA LEU A 245 12.91 9.34 11.91
C LEU A 245 12.92 10.19 13.17
N ALA A 246 12.64 11.48 13.01
CA ALA A 246 12.33 12.42 14.08
C ALA A 246 10.82 12.52 14.33
N GLU A 247 10.40 13.17 15.41
CA GLU A 247 8.97 13.36 15.72
C GLU A 247 8.24 14.16 14.63
N GLU A 248 8.94 15.10 13.97
CA GLU A 248 8.42 15.88 12.86
C GLU A 248 8.08 15.03 11.64
N ASP A 249 8.84 13.95 11.39
CA ASP A 249 8.59 13.00 10.29
C ASP A 249 7.29 12.23 10.54
N TYR A 250 7.06 11.79 11.79
CA TYR A 250 5.81 11.12 12.16
C TYR A 250 4.60 12.06 12.02
N SER A 251 4.72 13.30 12.46
CA SER A 251 3.65 14.31 12.34
C SER A 251 3.37 14.65 10.87
N SER A 252 4.42 14.83 10.07
CA SER A 252 4.31 15.09 8.63
C SER A 252 3.63 13.93 7.90
N PHE A 253 4.01 12.69 8.24
CA PHE A 253 3.39 11.50 7.67
C PHE A 253 1.93 11.34 8.10
N TYR A 254 1.57 11.69 9.33
CA TYR A 254 0.17 11.70 9.76
C TYR A 254 -0.69 12.67 8.94
N ARG A 255 -0.18 13.88 8.68
CA ARG A 255 -0.86 14.87 7.82
C ARG A 255 -0.93 14.43 6.36
N GLU A 256 0.09 13.71 5.88
CA GLU A 256 0.07 13.10 4.55
C GLU A 256 -1.05 12.04 4.44
N LEU A 257 -1.19 11.16 5.44
CA LEU A 257 -2.26 10.15 5.48
C LEU A 257 -3.64 10.77 5.58
N TYR A 258 -3.80 11.79 6.43
CA TYR A 258 -5.09 12.38 6.81
C TYR A 258 -5.09 13.91 6.62
N PRO A 259 -5.05 14.40 5.37
CA PRO A 259 -4.88 15.84 5.08
C PRO A 259 -6.04 16.71 5.56
N MET A 260 -7.20 16.11 5.86
CA MET A 260 -8.37 16.83 6.40
C MET A 260 -8.42 16.82 7.92
N GLN A 261 -7.46 16.20 8.60
CA GLN A 261 -7.36 16.20 10.05
C GLN A 261 -6.44 17.33 10.50
N PHE A 262 -6.97 18.22 11.32
CA PHE A 262 -6.24 19.38 11.87
C PHE A 262 -5.62 19.11 13.24
N GLU A 263 -6.08 18.04 13.91
CA GLU A 263 -5.59 17.66 15.23
C GLU A 263 -4.44 16.69 15.11
N GLU A 264 -3.36 16.97 15.85
CA GLU A 264 -2.21 16.07 15.95
C GLU A 264 -2.57 14.83 16.78
N PRO A 265 -2.00 13.67 16.47
CA PRO A 265 -2.18 12.48 17.29
C PRO A 265 -1.51 12.64 18.65
N LEU A 266 -2.00 11.93 19.66
CA LEU A 266 -1.44 11.96 21.01
C LEU A 266 -0.04 11.37 21.08
N PHE A 267 0.22 10.34 20.30
CA PHE A 267 1.52 9.65 20.12
C PHE A 267 1.42 8.64 18.97
N ASN A 268 2.56 8.14 18.56
CA ASN A 268 2.69 7.12 17.53
C ASN A 268 3.30 5.82 18.05
N ILE A 269 3.10 4.74 17.31
CA ILE A 269 3.70 3.42 17.51
C ILE A 269 4.26 2.97 16.17
N HIS A 270 5.59 2.93 16.06
CA HIS A 270 6.25 2.41 14.88
C HIS A 270 6.39 0.88 14.98
N LEU A 271 5.84 0.18 14.02
CA LEU A 271 5.93 -1.27 13.85
C LEU A 271 7.07 -1.55 12.86
N ASN A 272 8.02 -2.37 13.28
CA ASN A 272 9.11 -2.81 12.42
C ASN A 272 9.59 -4.17 12.94
N VAL A 273 9.30 -5.23 12.21
CA VAL A 273 9.70 -6.61 12.54
C VAL A 273 9.84 -7.41 11.24
N ASP A 274 10.89 -8.20 11.16
CA ASP A 274 11.27 -9.05 10.03
C ASP A 274 11.22 -10.55 10.38
N TYR A 275 11.10 -10.89 11.64
CA TYR A 275 11.00 -12.27 12.10
C TYR A 275 10.11 -12.39 13.36
N PRO A 276 9.20 -13.37 13.44
CA PRO A 276 8.92 -14.51 12.53
C PRO A 276 7.97 -14.21 11.37
N PHE A 277 7.68 -12.97 11.10
CA PHE A 277 6.90 -12.43 9.98
C PHE A 277 7.37 -11.02 9.68
N ASN A 278 7.16 -10.57 8.44
CA ASN A 278 7.45 -9.20 8.03
C ASN A 278 6.24 -8.32 8.32
N LEU A 279 6.46 -7.27 9.12
CA LEU A 279 5.44 -6.27 9.43
C LEU A 279 6.10 -4.92 9.65
N THR A 280 5.72 -3.96 8.85
CA THR A 280 6.06 -2.55 9.04
C THR A 280 4.78 -1.73 9.19
N GLY A 281 4.91 -0.52 9.71
CA GLY A 281 3.75 0.35 9.85
C GLY A 281 3.93 1.42 10.92
N ILE A 282 3.03 2.38 10.91
CA ILE A 282 2.94 3.40 11.96
C ILE A 282 1.48 3.52 12.36
N LEU A 283 1.22 3.25 13.64
CA LEU A 283 -0.09 3.46 14.24
C LEU A 283 -0.09 4.75 15.03
N TYR A 284 -1.18 5.48 14.99
CA TYR A 284 -1.38 6.73 15.70
C TYR A 284 -2.57 6.61 16.65
N PHE A 285 -2.39 7.10 17.87
CA PHE A 285 -3.50 7.32 18.78
C PHE A 285 -4.12 8.69 18.50
N PRO A 286 -5.34 8.73 17.94
CA PRO A 286 -6.03 10.00 17.69
C PRO A 286 -6.51 10.60 19.01
N LYS A 287 -6.71 11.91 19.02
CA LYS A 287 -7.50 12.57 20.05
C LYS A 287 -8.96 12.18 19.85
N LEU A 288 -9.54 11.50 20.82
CA LEU A 288 -10.94 11.06 20.75
C LEU A 288 -11.82 12.21 21.24
N ASN A 289 -12.14 13.16 20.37
CA ASN A 289 -13.19 14.13 20.66
C ASN A 289 -14.55 13.44 20.65
N ASN A 290 -15.52 13.96 21.43
CA ASN A 290 -16.88 13.42 21.53
C ASN A 290 -17.68 13.42 20.20
N ASP A 291 -17.06 13.77 19.09
CA ASP A 291 -17.66 13.71 17.77
C ASP A 291 -17.66 12.27 17.25
N LEU A 292 -18.86 11.74 17.10
CA LEU A 292 -19.20 10.40 16.57
C LEU A 292 -18.74 10.13 15.11
N ASN A 293 -17.88 10.98 14.54
CA ASN A 293 -17.25 10.79 13.23
C ASN A 293 -16.04 9.85 13.22
N LEU A 294 -15.91 8.99 14.22
CA LEU A 294 -14.83 7.99 14.39
C LEU A 294 -14.67 7.00 13.22
N GLN A 295 -15.60 6.98 12.26
CA GLN A 295 -15.62 5.97 11.20
C GLN A 295 -14.88 6.33 9.91
N LYS A 296 -14.39 7.57 9.73
CA LYS A 296 -13.83 7.99 8.44
C LYS A 296 -12.34 7.68 8.25
N ASP A 297 -11.55 7.74 9.32
CA ASP A 297 -10.10 7.61 9.23
C ASP A 297 -9.65 6.33 9.93
N LYS A 298 -9.53 5.28 9.15
CA LYS A 298 -9.19 3.93 9.61
C LYS A 298 -7.71 3.63 9.43
N ILE A 299 -7.26 2.54 10.05
CA ILE A 299 -5.99 1.92 9.71
C ILE A 299 -6.08 1.42 8.27
N GLN A 300 -5.07 1.75 7.46
CA GLN A 300 -4.94 1.30 6.08
C GLN A 300 -3.99 0.12 6.01
N LEU A 301 -4.41 -0.95 5.34
CA LEU A 301 -3.58 -2.12 5.09
C LEU A 301 -2.91 -2.01 3.72
N TYR A 302 -1.62 -2.25 3.73
CA TYR A 302 -0.77 -2.35 2.54
C TYR A 302 -0.13 -3.74 2.47
N GLN A 303 0.28 -4.14 1.29
CA GLN A 303 1.16 -5.27 1.02
C GLN A 303 2.21 -4.83 0.00
N ASN A 304 3.48 -4.78 0.43
CA ASN A 304 4.57 -4.22 -0.37
C ASN A 304 4.23 -2.83 -0.92
N GLN A 305 3.77 -1.92 -0.05
CA GLN A 305 3.36 -0.55 -0.37
C GLN A 305 2.15 -0.43 -1.32
N VAL A 306 1.48 -1.53 -1.67
CA VAL A 306 0.23 -1.52 -2.45
C VAL A 306 -0.96 -1.50 -1.51
N PHE A 307 -1.84 -0.54 -1.67
CA PHE A 307 -3.07 -0.45 -0.89
C PHE A 307 -3.96 -1.68 -1.11
N VAL A 308 -4.37 -2.29 -0.01
CA VAL A 308 -5.26 -3.45 0.01
C VAL A 308 -6.67 -3.03 0.42
N THR A 309 -6.81 -2.53 1.66
CA THR A 309 -8.10 -2.18 2.25
C THR A 309 -7.92 -1.25 3.46
N ASP A 310 -8.96 -0.54 3.82
CA ASP A 310 -9.09 0.18 5.09
C ASP A 310 -9.96 -0.58 6.11
N ASN A 311 -10.43 -1.76 5.75
CA ASN A 311 -11.10 -2.68 6.67
C ASN A 311 -10.11 -3.73 7.18
N VAL A 312 -9.57 -3.49 8.37
CA VAL A 312 -8.57 -4.34 9.02
C VAL A 312 -9.17 -5.32 10.04
N GLU A 313 -10.48 -5.60 9.92
CA GLU A 313 -11.18 -6.57 10.76
C GLU A 313 -10.51 -7.95 10.68
N GLY A 314 -10.24 -8.55 11.84
CA GLY A 314 -9.54 -9.82 11.96
C GLY A 314 -8.01 -9.72 11.95
N ILE A 315 -7.41 -8.63 11.44
CA ILE A 315 -5.95 -8.38 11.53
C ILE A 315 -5.60 -7.64 12.81
N VAL A 316 -6.35 -6.58 13.08
CA VAL A 316 -6.20 -5.77 14.27
C VAL A 316 -7.33 -6.10 15.22
N PRO A 317 -7.06 -6.31 16.53
CA PRO A 317 -8.11 -6.51 17.51
C PRO A 317 -9.13 -5.37 17.49
N GLU A 318 -10.38 -5.68 17.78
CA GLU A 318 -11.49 -4.73 17.63
C GLU A 318 -11.26 -3.42 18.44
N PHE A 319 -10.73 -3.52 19.64
CA PHE A 319 -10.44 -2.34 20.48
C PHE A 319 -9.36 -1.41 19.88
N LEU A 320 -8.51 -1.90 18.98
CA LEU A 320 -7.50 -1.12 18.28
C LEU A 320 -7.99 -0.53 16.94
N THR A 321 -9.22 -0.83 16.52
CA THR A 321 -9.79 -0.24 15.29
C THR A 321 -10.08 1.26 15.41
N LEU A 322 -10.03 1.79 16.62
CA LEU A 322 -10.09 3.23 16.88
C LEU A 322 -8.78 3.97 16.57
N LEU A 323 -7.68 3.24 16.39
CA LEU A 323 -6.41 3.81 15.97
C LEU A 323 -6.45 4.18 14.49
N ARG A 324 -5.52 5.02 14.09
CA ARG A 324 -5.26 5.43 12.72
C ARG A 324 -3.88 4.97 12.29
N GLY A 325 -3.57 5.04 11.00
CA GLY A 325 -2.23 4.75 10.51
C GLY A 325 -2.18 3.73 9.39
N VAL A 326 -1.06 3.07 9.30
CA VAL A 326 -0.72 2.13 8.23
C VAL A 326 -0.16 0.85 8.82
N ILE A 327 -0.53 -0.27 8.24
CA ILE A 327 0.09 -1.59 8.43
C ILE A 327 0.47 -2.11 7.04
N ASP A 328 1.70 -2.56 6.88
CA ASP A 328 2.21 -3.17 5.66
C ASP A 328 2.84 -4.53 5.99
N SER A 329 2.36 -5.59 5.35
CA SER A 329 2.88 -6.94 5.56
C SER A 329 2.67 -7.83 4.34
N PRO A 330 3.74 -8.40 3.76
CA PRO A 330 3.63 -9.41 2.70
C PRO A 330 3.08 -10.74 3.20
N ASP A 331 3.14 -11.02 4.50
CA ASP A 331 2.75 -12.30 5.10
C ASP A 331 1.25 -12.41 5.39
N ILE A 332 0.48 -11.36 5.14
CA ILE A 332 -0.98 -11.40 5.25
C ILE A 332 -1.55 -12.03 3.98
N PRO A 333 -2.18 -13.21 4.08
CA PRO A 333 -2.72 -13.89 2.91
C PRO A 333 -3.93 -13.14 2.36
N LEU A 334 -3.86 -12.80 1.07
CA LEU A 334 -4.91 -12.12 0.33
C LEU A 334 -5.54 -13.07 -0.69
N ASN A 335 -6.80 -12.83 -1.04
CA ASN A 335 -7.41 -13.45 -2.19
C ASN A 335 -6.88 -12.84 -3.51
N VAL A 336 -7.26 -13.42 -4.65
CA VAL A 336 -6.81 -12.98 -5.98
C VAL A 336 -7.10 -11.50 -6.26
N SER A 337 -8.26 -10.99 -5.80
CA SER A 337 -8.64 -9.58 -5.98
C SER A 337 -8.05 -8.64 -4.91
N ARG A 338 -7.29 -9.17 -3.95
CA ARG A 338 -6.79 -8.44 -2.76
C ARG A 338 -7.88 -7.74 -1.94
N SER A 339 -9.15 -8.14 -2.14
CA SER A 339 -10.30 -7.48 -1.51
C SER A 339 -10.71 -8.09 -0.19
N TYR A 340 -10.29 -9.33 0.08
CA TYR A 340 -10.66 -10.08 1.28
C TYR A 340 -9.44 -10.73 1.92
N LEU A 341 -9.43 -10.71 3.23
CA LEU A 341 -8.43 -11.37 4.06
C LEU A 341 -8.82 -12.83 4.29
N GLN A 342 -7.86 -13.71 4.22
CA GLN A 342 -8.06 -15.09 4.62
C GLN A 342 -7.70 -15.22 6.10
N ALA A 343 -8.60 -15.78 6.90
CA ALA A 343 -8.31 -16.07 8.30
C ALA A 343 -7.23 -17.15 8.38
N ASP A 344 -6.01 -16.77 8.79
CA ASP A 344 -4.86 -17.66 8.91
C ASP A 344 -4.14 -17.48 10.25
N GLY A 345 -3.33 -18.48 10.59
CA GLY A 345 -2.45 -18.45 11.75
C GLY A 345 -1.44 -17.30 11.75
N ALA A 346 -1.00 -16.83 10.58
CA ALA A 346 -0.14 -15.67 10.43
C ALA A 346 -0.81 -14.39 10.91
N VAL A 347 -2.06 -14.15 10.50
CA VAL A 347 -2.87 -13.00 10.91
C VAL A 347 -3.00 -12.93 12.43
N LYS A 348 -3.24 -14.07 13.09
CA LYS A 348 -3.34 -14.12 14.56
C LYS A 348 -2.02 -13.78 15.26
N LYS A 349 -0.88 -14.18 14.69
CA LYS A 349 0.45 -13.80 15.22
C LYS A 349 0.69 -12.29 15.09
N ILE A 350 0.35 -11.70 13.94
CA ILE A 350 0.44 -10.27 13.68
C ILE A 350 -0.45 -9.50 14.66
N SER A 351 -1.71 -9.90 14.82
CA SER A 351 -2.66 -9.31 15.76
C SER A 351 -2.12 -9.30 17.20
N ASN A 352 -1.63 -10.45 17.68
CA ASN A 352 -1.01 -10.57 19.02
C ASN A 352 0.24 -9.66 19.18
N TYR A 353 1.04 -9.53 18.11
CA TYR A 353 2.22 -8.66 18.12
C TYR A 353 1.83 -7.20 18.25
N ILE A 354 0.85 -6.74 17.45
CA ILE A 354 0.35 -5.37 17.50
C ILE A 354 -0.20 -5.07 18.91
N THR A 355 -1.05 -5.94 19.45
CA THR A 355 -1.60 -5.82 20.83
C THR A 355 -0.49 -5.64 21.85
N ARG A 356 0.56 -6.47 21.78
CA ARG A 356 1.70 -6.38 22.68
C ARG A 356 2.43 -5.06 22.54
N LYS A 357 2.71 -4.60 21.32
CA LYS A 357 3.42 -3.34 21.05
C LYS A 357 2.64 -2.12 21.53
N VAL A 358 1.32 -2.12 21.36
CA VAL A 358 0.45 -1.08 21.91
C VAL A 358 0.55 -1.05 23.43
N GLY A 359 0.40 -2.19 24.10
CA GLY A 359 0.54 -2.28 25.55
C GLY A 359 1.92 -1.87 26.06
N ASP A 360 3.00 -2.22 25.33
CA ASP A 360 4.38 -1.81 25.68
C ASP A 360 4.55 -0.29 25.56
N LYS A 361 4.04 0.33 24.52
CA LYS A 361 4.10 1.79 24.36
C LYS A 361 3.34 2.52 25.46
N LEU A 362 2.10 2.10 25.75
CA LEU A 362 1.30 2.68 26.83
C LEU A 362 1.99 2.55 28.19
N SER A 363 2.51 1.36 28.51
CA SER A 363 3.29 1.14 29.74
C SER A 363 4.55 2.01 29.81
N SER A 364 5.24 2.19 28.68
CA SER A 364 6.42 3.06 28.60
C SER A 364 6.07 4.54 28.83
N LEU A 365 4.98 5.02 28.21
CA LEU A 365 4.52 6.40 28.41
C LEU A 365 4.14 6.66 29.87
N PHE A 366 3.40 5.74 30.49
CA PHE A 366 3.02 5.82 31.91
C PHE A 366 4.26 5.90 32.85
N LYS A 367 5.27 5.07 32.58
CA LYS A 367 6.50 5.03 33.40
C LYS A 367 7.41 6.24 33.18
N LYS A 368 7.43 6.77 31.94
CA LYS A 368 8.30 7.89 31.56
C LYS A 368 7.83 9.21 32.16
N ASP A 369 6.54 9.47 32.07
CA ASP A 369 5.93 10.71 32.56
C ASP A 369 4.47 10.45 32.92
N ARG A 370 4.23 10.19 34.20
CA ARG A 370 2.90 9.92 34.72
C ARG A 370 1.94 11.10 34.55
N ALA A 371 2.39 12.31 34.80
CA ALA A 371 1.54 13.50 34.72
C ALA A 371 1.06 13.72 33.26
N ALA A 372 1.97 13.64 32.29
CA ALA A 372 1.62 13.72 30.88
C ALA A 372 0.72 12.55 30.43
N PHE A 373 0.78 11.39 31.05
CA PHE A 373 -0.12 10.27 30.77
C PHE A 373 -1.52 10.52 31.34
N GLU A 374 -1.62 11.07 32.55
CA GLU A 374 -2.90 11.46 33.19
C GLU A 374 -3.62 12.51 32.38
N GLU A 375 -2.91 13.52 31.84
CA GLU A 375 -3.50 14.52 30.95
C GLU A 375 -4.16 13.91 29.69
N LYS A 376 -3.59 12.81 29.16
CA LYS A 376 -4.11 12.10 28.00
C LYS A 376 -5.15 11.04 28.33
N TRP A 377 -5.36 10.75 29.63
CA TRP A 377 -6.18 9.62 30.06
C TRP A 377 -7.58 9.63 29.47
N ASN A 378 -8.24 10.79 29.45
CA ASN A 378 -9.61 10.89 28.90
C ASN A 378 -9.73 10.53 27.43
N ASP A 379 -8.66 10.73 26.65
CA ASP A 379 -8.63 10.40 25.22
C ASP A 379 -8.27 8.94 24.97
N ILE A 380 -7.46 8.31 25.85
CA ILE A 380 -6.96 6.95 25.64
C ILE A 380 -7.73 5.87 26.42
N LYS A 381 -8.45 6.25 27.47
CA LYS A 381 -9.14 5.31 28.39
C LYS A 381 -10.09 4.34 27.67
N VAL A 382 -10.84 4.84 26.69
CA VAL A 382 -11.83 3.99 25.95
C VAL A 382 -11.14 2.82 25.26
N VAL A 383 -9.99 3.05 24.61
CA VAL A 383 -9.19 2.00 23.97
C VAL A 383 -8.64 1.03 25.01
N ILE A 384 -8.13 1.56 26.13
CA ILE A 384 -7.54 0.73 27.18
C ILE A 384 -8.60 -0.14 27.87
N GLU A 385 -9.70 0.47 28.29
CA GLU A 385 -10.80 -0.22 28.99
C GLU A 385 -11.45 -1.30 28.09
N TYR A 386 -11.68 -0.97 26.80
CA TYR A 386 -12.21 -1.93 25.85
C TYR A 386 -11.23 -3.09 25.61
N GLY A 387 -9.93 -2.79 25.49
CA GLY A 387 -8.90 -3.81 25.38
C GLY A 387 -8.82 -4.72 26.61
N MET A 388 -8.97 -4.15 27.80
CA MET A 388 -9.03 -4.94 29.05
C MET A 388 -10.24 -5.87 29.13
N LEU A 389 -11.37 -5.48 28.52
CA LEU A 389 -12.59 -6.29 28.49
C LEU A 389 -12.56 -7.39 27.43
N SER A 390 -11.81 -7.19 26.33
CA SER A 390 -11.84 -8.07 25.16
C SER A 390 -10.64 -9.00 25.03
N GLU A 391 -9.49 -8.66 25.67
CA GLU A 391 -8.21 -9.36 25.47
C GLU A 391 -7.49 -9.63 26.79
N ASP A 392 -7.53 -10.84 27.31
CA ASP A 392 -6.92 -11.23 28.60
C ASP A 392 -5.44 -10.85 28.72
N LYS A 393 -4.65 -11.08 27.65
CA LYS A 393 -3.21 -10.73 27.65
C LYS A 393 -2.95 -9.23 27.67
N PHE A 394 -3.86 -8.45 27.13
CA PHE A 394 -3.78 -7.00 27.22
C PHE A 394 -4.18 -6.54 28.61
N TYR A 395 -5.19 -7.15 29.22
CA TYR A 395 -5.60 -6.89 30.60
C TYR A 395 -4.42 -7.04 31.58
N GLU A 396 -3.73 -8.18 31.58
CA GLU A 396 -2.59 -8.45 32.45
C GLU A 396 -1.48 -7.37 32.41
N LYS A 397 -1.39 -6.68 31.29
CA LYS A 397 -0.45 -5.60 31.10
C LYS A 397 -1.06 -4.24 31.46
N ALA A 398 -2.29 -3.99 31.06
CA ALA A 398 -2.98 -2.72 31.21
C ALA A 398 -3.37 -2.42 32.68
N GLU A 399 -3.64 -3.43 33.49
CA GLU A 399 -3.93 -3.27 34.94
C GLU A 399 -2.85 -2.46 35.68
N LYS A 400 -1.60 -2.46 35.17
CA LYS A 400 -0.46 -1.76 35.76
C LYS A 400 -0.39 -0.27 35.46
N PHE A 401 -1.15 0.19 34.45
CA PHE A 401 -1.18 1.60 34.02
C PHE A 401 -2.58 2.15 33.77
N ALA A 402 -3.62 1.33 33.86
CA ALA A 402 -4.99 1.79 33.81
C ALA A 402 -5.29 2.68 35.00
N LEU A 403 -5.88 3.85 34.76
CA LEU A 403 -6.13 4.87 35.75
C LEU A 403 -7.62 4.98 36.09
N TYR A 404 -7.88 5.20 37.36
CA TYR A 404 -9.22 5.38 37.91
C TYR A 404 -9.30 6.79 38.54
N PRO A 405 -10.07 7.72 37.95
CA PRO A 405 -10.22 9.06 38.49
C PRO A 405 -11.07 9.04 39.75
N THR A 406 -10.67 9.83 40.74
CA THR A 406 -11.45 10.06 41.95
C THR A 406 -12.37 11.29 41.79
N VAL A 407 -13.28 11.46 42.74
CA VAL A 407 -14.16 12.64 42.80
C VAL A 407 -13.40 13.97 43.02
N ASN A 408 -12.17 13.88 43.54
CA ASN A 408 -11.29 15.02 43.75
C ASN A 408 -10.45 15.37 42.51
N GLY A 409 -10.51 14.54 41.44
CA GLY A 409 -9.71 14.72 40.23
C GLY A 409 -8.34 14.04 40.24
N ASP A 410 -7.98 13.33 41.31
CA ASP A 410 -6.76 12.56 41.39
C ASP A 410 -6.90 11.23 40.59
N PHE A 411 -5.79 10.73 40.06
CA PHE A 411 -5.75 9.47 39.32
C PHE A 411 -4.97 8.42 40.08
N PHE A 412 -5.50 7.20 40.15
CA PHE A 412 -4.86 6.05 40.78
C PHE A 412 -4.88 4.84 39.86
N THR A 413 -3.84 4.01 39.91
CA THR A 413 -3.94 2.65 39.41
C THR A 413 -4.74 1.80 40.41
N PHE A 414 -5.16 0.59 39.99
CA PHE A 414 -5.89 -0.30 40.87
C PHE A 414 -5.09 -0.69 42.12
N GLU A 415 -3.78 -0.93 42.00
CA GLU A 415 -2.89 -1.24 43.12
C GLU A 415 -2.77 -0.05 44.07
N GLU A 416 -2.65 1.17 43.57
CA GLU A 416 -2.60 2.38 44.39
C GLU A 416 -3.91 2.60 45.14
N LEU A 417 -5.07 2.38 44.49
CA LEU A 417 -6.37 2.46 45.16
C LEU A 417 -6.49 1.44 46.27
N LYS A 418 -6.05 0.20 46.02
CA LYS A 418 -6.07 -0.88 46.99
C LYS A 418 -5.23 -0.55 48.22
N GLU A 419 -4.05 0.01 48.04
CA GLU A 419 -3.20 0.42 49.15
C GLU A 419 -3.78 1.64 49.88
N ALA A 420 -4.28 2.65 49.18
CA ALA A 420 -4.85 3.85 49.77
C ALA A 420 -6.14 3.57 50.58
N THR A 421 -6.90 2.51 50.24
CA THR A 421 -8.14 2.15 50.92
C THR A 421 -8.00 1.01 51.92
N LYS A 422 -6.80 0.46 52.08
CA LYS A 422 -6.50 -0.73 52.91
C LYS A 422 -7.03 -0.65 54.33
N ASP A 423 -6.85 0.51 54.99
CA ASP A 423 -7.26 0.74 56.35
C ASP A 423 -8.74 1.12 56.47
N LEU A 424 -9.42 1.39 55.36
CA LEU A 424 -10.83 1.78 55.29
C LEU A 424 -11.73 0.59 54.95
N GLN A 425 -11.18 -0.54 54.54
CA GLN A 425 -11.95 -1.73 54.11
C GLN A 425 -12.17 -2.67 55.30
N THR A 426 -13.42 -3.00 55.57
CA THR A 426 -13.81 -3.97 56.63
C THR A 426 -13.88 -5.40 56.11
N ASP A 427 -14.02 -5.62 54.77
CA ASP A 427 -14.04 -6.90 54.08
C ASP A 427 -13.01 -6.95 52.97
N LYS A 428 -12.42 -8.15 52.73
CA LYS A 428 -11.41 -8.38 51.66
C LYS A 428 -12.07 -8.64 50.33
#